data_4432de455924246f9a0b415168fff5c8
#
_entry.id   4432de455924246f9a0b415168fff5c8
#
_cell.length_a   1.000
_cell.length_b   1.000
_cell.length_c   1.000
_cell.angle_alpha   90.00
_cell.angle_beta   90.00
_cell.angle_gamma   90.00
#
_symmetry.space_group_name_H-M   'P 1'
#
loop_
_entity.id
_entity.type
_entity.pdbx_description
1 polymer ?
#
loop_
_entity_poly.entity_id
_entity_poly.type
_entity_poly.pdbx_seq_one_letter_code
_entity_poly.pdbx_strand_id
1 'polypeptide(L)'
;MPAPGVKARVDRFWRAIKRLQTILNVGEEQFIENEDLIDASERNLQVAVEAMIDVSEALIAYMRWRTPKSYKEIGMILLENRVIGETLSEQFKEAVNIRNILVHNYVYLAPRELYVNIKNFVVSLTKMMNNVISYMQEKNIDP
;
A
#
# COMPACT_ATOMS: atom_id res chain seq x y z
N MET A 1 6.36 22.39 -12.05
CA MET A 1 5.41 21.39 -12.57
C MET A 1 4.16 21.36 -11.70
N PRO A 2 2.98 21.27 -12.31
CA PRO A 2 1.76 21.08 -11.52
C PRO A 2 1.87 19.80 -10.71
N ALA A 3 1.27 19.79 -9.54
CA ALA A 3 1.28 18.63 -8.64
C ALA A 3 0.07 17.74 -8.93
N PRO A 4 0.18 16.41 -8.80
CA PRO A 4 -0.98 15.52 -8.86
C PRO A 4 -1.94 15.67 -7.67
N GLY A 5 -1.55 16.41 -6.63
CA GLY A 5 -2.41 16.67 -5.48
C GLY A 5 -2.51 15.51 -4.51
N VAL A 6 -1.46 14.71 -4.38
CA VAL A 6 -1.49 13.49 -3.56
C VAL A 6 -0.69 13.58 -2.27
N LYS A 7 -0.13 14.75 -1.95
CA LYS A 7 0.72 14.89 -0.78
C LYS A 7 0.04 14.42 0.52
N ALA A 8 -1.23 14.80 0.71
CA ALA A 8 -1.98 14.38 1.89
C ALA A 8 -2.13 12.86 1.98
N ARG A 9 -2.30 12.20 0.83
CA ARG A 9 -2.39 10.74 0.77
C ARG A 9 -1.05 10.06 1.04
N VAL A 10 0.04 10.65 0.53
CA VAL A 10 1.40 10.17 0.84
C VAL A 10 1.66 10.27 2.34
N ASP A 11 1.31 11.41 2.96
CA ASP A 11 1.48 11.60 4.41
C ASP A 11 0.65 10.60 5.20
N ARG A 12 -0.58 10.34 4.77
CA ARG A 12 -1.46 9.35 5.39
C ARG A 12 -0.90 7.94 5.28
N PHE A 13 -0.31 7.61 4.13
CA PHE A 13 0.37 6.33 3.92
C PHE A 13 1.49 6.13 4.95
N TRP A 14 2.39 7.09 5.07
CA TRP A 14 3.52 6.97 5.99
C TRP A 14 3.08 6.89 7.45
N ARG A 15 2.00 7.59 7.80
CA ARG A 15 1.42 7.50 9.14
C ARG A 15 0.89 6.10 9.42
N ALA A 16 0.19 5.51 8.46
CA ALA A 16 -0.31 4.14 8.60
C ALA A 16 0.84 3.12 8.71
N ILE A 17 1.87 3.26 7.88
CA ILE A 17 3.06 2.40 7.94
C ILE A 17 3.74 2.50 9.31
N LYS A 18 3.91 3.71 9.83
CA LYS A 18 4.53 3.92 11.14
C LYS A 18 3.72 3.24 12.25
N ARG A 19 2.40 3.34 12.20
CA ARG A 19 1.53 2.66 13.18
C ARG A 19 1.66 1.15 13.09
N LEU A 20 1.72 0.61 11.88
CA LEU A 20 1.91 -0.82 11.69
C LEU A 20 3.26 -1.28 12.24
N GLN A 21 4.32 -0.51 12.03
CA GLN A 21 5.63 -0.82 12.59
C GLN A 21 5.62 -0.84 14.12
N THR A 22 4.92 0.12 14.73
CA THR A 22 4.74 0.17 16.18
C THR A 22 4.00 -1.07 16.70
N ILE A 23 2.93 -1.47 15.99
CA ILE A 23 2.17 -2.67 16.34
C ILE A 23 3.05 -3.92 16.24
N LEU A 24 3.86 -4.04 15.18
CA LEU A 24 4.76 -5.18 15.00
C LEU A 24 5.80 -5.29 16.13
N ASN A 25 6.17 -4.17 16.73
CA ASN A 25 7.18 -4.16 17.79
C ASN A 25 6.71 -4.81 19.10
N VAL A 26 5.40 -4.99 19.30
CA VAL A 26 4.91 -5.67 20.51
C VAL A 26 5.19 -7.19 20.47
N GLY A 27 5.45 -7.74 19.29
CA GLY A 27 5.71 -9.15 19.10
C GLY A 27 4.45 -9.96 18.82
N GLU A 28 4.63 -11.09 18.15
CA GLU A 28 3.53 -11.92 17.67
C GLU A 28 2.61 -12.40 18.78
N GLU A 29 3.18 -12.87 19.89
CA GLU A 29 2.39 -13.45 20.98
C GLU A 29 1.48 -12.42 21.65
N GLN A 30 1.97 -11.20 21.88
CA GLN A 30 1.13 -10.13 22.43
C GLN A 30 0.09 -9.66 21.41
N PHE A 31 0.46 -9.64 20.13
CA PHE A 31 -0.45 -9.23 19.08
C PHE A 31 -1.68 -10.14 18.99
N ILE A 32 -1.47 -11.45 18.96
CA ILE A 32 -2.59 -12.41 18.77
C ILE A 32 -3.58 -12.41 19.94
N GLU A 33 -3.16 -11.93 21.12
CA GLU A 33 -4.00 -11.88 22.32
C GLU A 33 -4.68 -10.52 22.51
N ASN A 34 -4.41 -9.53 21.64
CA ASN A 34 -4.90 -8.16 21.82
C ASN A 34 -5.81 -7.77 20.65
N GLU A 35 -7.13 -7.82 20.90
CA GLU A 35 -8.14 -7.48 19.88
C GLU A 35 -8.01 -6.04 19.39
N ASP A 36 -7.63 -5.10 20.25
CA ASP A 36 -7.48 -3.71 19.85
C ASP A 36 -6.31 -3.54 18.86
N LEU A 37 -5.21 -4.25 19.08
CA LEU A 37 -4.09 -4.24 18.14
C LEU A 37 -4.46 -4.91 16.82
N ILE A 38 -5.21 -6.00 16.87
CA ILE A 38 -5.67 -6.69 15.66
C ILE A 38 -6.55 -5.74 14.83
N ASP A 39 -7.54 -5.12 15.45
CA ASP A 39 -8.45 -4.19 14.77
C ASP A 39 -7.70 -2.98 14.22
N ALA A 40 -6.80 -2.40 15.01
CA ALA A 40 -5.98 -1.26 14.57
C ALA A 40 -5.09 -1.64 13.38
N SER A 41 -4.53 -2.85 13.38
CA SER A 41 -3.67 -3.31 12.30
C SER A 41 -4.45 -3.53 11.00
N GLU A 42 -5.64 -4.11 11.09
CA GLU A 42 -6.51 -4.28 9.91
C GLU A 42 -6.84 -2.93 9.29
N ARG A 43 -7.22 -1.96 10.11
CA ARG A 43 -7.56 -0.63 9.63
C ARG A 43 -6.35 0.09 9.01
N ASN A 44 -5.20 0.04 9.67
CA ASN A 44 -4.00 0.72 9.16
C ASN A 44 -3.46 0.05 7.91
N LEU A 45 -3.54 -1.27 7.80
CA LEU A 45 -3.16 -1.97 6.57
C LEU A 45 -4.07 -1.56 5.41
N GLN A 46 -5.38 -1.53 5.65
CA GLN A 46 -6.34 -1.06 4.65
C GLN A 46 -6.04 0.37 4.20
N VAL A 47 -5.80 1.27 5.15
CA VAL A 47 -5.47 2.67 4.84
C VAL A 47 -4.19 2.78 4.03
N ALA A 48 -3.15 2.02 4.38
CA ALA A 48 -1.88 2.05 3.65
C ALA A 48 -2.06 1.58 2.20
N VAL A 49 -2.77 0.48 1.99
CA VAL A 49 -3.02 -0.04 0.64
C VAL A 49 -3.86 0.94 -0.17
N GLU A 50 -4.93 1.48 0.42
CA GLU A 50 -5.80 2.43 -0.29
C GLU A 50 -5.07 3.72 -0.65
N ALA A 51 -4.19 4.21 0.22
CA ALA A 51 -3.36 5.36 -0.09
C ALA A 51 -2.38 5.06 -1.22
N MET A 52 -1.78 3.86 -1.24
CA MET A 52 -0.89 3.43 -2.33
C MET A 52 -1.65 3.38 -3.66
N ILE A 53 -2.86 2.83 -3.65
CA ILE A 53 -3.73 2.79 -4.83
C ILE A 53 -4.01 4.23 -5.32
N ASP A 54 -4.43 5.11 -4.42
CA ASP A 54 -4.81 6.48 -4.77
C ASP A 54 -3.63 7.26 -5.38
N VAL A 55 -2.46 7.16 -4.77
CA VAL A 55 -1.26 7.85 -5.26
C VAL A 55 -0.88 7.32 -6.65
N SER A 56 -0.94 6.00 -6.83
CA SER A 56 -0.62 5.36 -8.10
C SER A 56 -1.61 5.77 -9.20
N GLU A 57 -2.91 5.78 -8.90
CA GLU A 57 -3.93 6.22 -9.85
C GLU A 57 -3.74 7.68 -10.26
N ALA A 58 -3.41 8.53 -9.31
CA ALA A 58 -3.17 9.94 -9.58
C ALA A 58 -1.94 10.13 -10.48
N LEU A 59 -0.88 9.38 -10.25
CA LEU A 59 0.30 9.43 -11.12
C LEU A 59 -0.04 8.97 -12.55
N ILE A 60 -0.77 7.86 -12.66
CA ILE A 60 -1.20 7.32 -13.96
C ILE A 60 -2.02 8.36 -14.73
N ALA A 61 -2.98 9.00 -14.05
CA ALA A 61 -3.81 10.04 -14.66
C ALA A 61 -2.98 11.27 -15.05
N TYR A 62 -2.08 11.72 -14.18
CA TYR A 62 -1.22 12.86 -14.42
C TYR A 62 -0.32 12.63 -15.63
N MET A 63 0.23 11.44 -15.77
CA MET A 63 1.10 11.07 -16.89
C MET A 63 0.33 10.69 -18.15
N ARG A 64 -1.00 10.61 -18.07
CA ARG A 64 -1.88 10.21 -19.19
C ARG A 64 -1.56 8.81 -19.73
N TRP A 65 -1.16 7.91 -18.84
CA TRP A 65 -1.01 6.51 -19.19
C TRP A 65 -2.40 5.87 -19.36
N ARG A 66 -2.44 4.63 -19.83
CA ARG A 66 -3.73 3.95 -20.02
C ARG A 66 -4.49 3.85 -18.71
N THR A 67 -5.82 3.95 -18.80
CA THR A 67 -6.69 3.88 -17.62
C THR A 67 -6.78 2.42 -17.12
N PRO A 68 -6.50 2.17 -15.83
CA PRO A 68 -6.67 0.82 -15.29
C PRO A 68 -8.14 0.44 -15.23
N LYS A 69 -8.44 -0.82 -15.57
CA LYS A 69 -9.81 -1.37 -15.51
C LYS A 69 -10.13 -1.90 -14.11
N SER A 70 -9.11 -2.13 -13.30
CA SER A 70 -9.24 -2.63 -11.94
C SER A 70 -8.04 -2.17 -11.13
N TYR A 71 -8.14 -2.27 -9.81
CA TYR A 71 -7.02 -1.93 -8.94
C TYR A 71 -5.80 -2.84 -9.20
N LYS A 72 -6.03 -4.10 -9.56
CA LYS A 72 -4.94 -5.03 -9.87
C LYS A 72 -4.12 -4.63 -11.09
N GLU A 73 -4.76 -3.96 -12.06
CA GLU A 73 -4.05 -3.46 -13.25
C GLU A 73 -3.10 -2.31 -12.95
N ILE A 74 -3.31 -1.59 -11.86
CA ILE A 74 -2.48 -0.44 -11.49
C ILE A 74 -1.00 -0.86 -11.40
N GLY A 75 -0.72 -1.96 -10.71
CA GLY A 75 0.64 -2.47 -10.60
C GLY A 75 1.26 -2.83 -11.94
N MET A 76 0.46 -3.34 -12.87
CA MET A 76 0.91 -3.66 -14.23
C MET A 76 1.27 -2.39 -15.00
N ILE A 77 0.47 -1.34 -14.89
CA ILE A 77 0.72 -0.07 -15.57
C ILE A 77 1.98 0.60 -15.02
N LEU A 78 2.18 0.54 -13.71
CA LEU A 78 3.43 1.04 -13.10
C LEU A 78 4.65 0.26 -13.60
N LEU A 79 4.53 -1.05 -13.76
CA LEU A 79 5.59 -1.89 -14.31
C LEU A 79 5.87 -1.53 -15.77
N GLU A 80 4.84 -1.39 -16.59
CA GLU A 80 4.97 -1.01 -18.00
C GLU A 80 5.75 0.29 -18.18
N ASN A 81 5.57 1.22 -17.25
CA ASN A 81 6.19 2.54 -17.29
C ASN A 81 7.46 2.64 -16.44
N ARG A 82 7.96 1.51 -15.98
CA ARG A 82 9.24 1.39 -15.24
C ARG A 82 9.26 2.16 -13.92
N VAL A 83 8.11 2.34 -13.31
CA VAL A 83 8.03 2.92 -11.94
C VAL A 83 8.44 1.88 -10.91
N ILE A 84 8.00 0.63 -11.12
CA ILE A 84 8.33 -0.51 -10.25
C ILE A 84 8.77 -1.69 -11.13
N GLY A 85 9.47 -2.64 -10.51
CA GLY A 85 9.86 -3.89 -11.18
C GLY A 85 8.80 -4.98 -11.03
N GLU A 86 9.08 -6.16 -11.60
CA GLU A 86 8.15 -7.28 -11.62
C GLU A 86 7.74 -7.76 -10.22
N THR A 87 8.70 -7.85 -9.30
CA THR A 87 8.43 -8.31 -7.94
C THR A 87 7.44 -7.39 -7.23
N LEU A 88 7.65 -6.08 -7.30
CA LEU A 88 6.74 -5.12 -6.68
C LEU A 88 5.38 -5.09 -7.39
N SER A 89 5.34 -5.32 -8.70
CA SER A 89 4.08 -5.42 -9.45
C SER A 89 3.22 -6.59 -8.94
N GLU A 90 3.83 -7.75 -8.71
CA GLU A 90 3.13 -8.90 -8.12
C GLU A 90 2.69 -8.61 -6.69
N GLN A 91 3.55 -7.98 -5.90
CA GLN A 91 3.22 -7.59 -4.53
C GLN A 91 2.10 -6.54 -4.49
N PHE A 92 1.98 -5.71 -5.51
CA PHE A 92 0.86 -4.78 -5.64
C PHE A 92 -0.47 -5.54 -5.77
N LYS A 93 -0.50 -6.58 -6.59
CA LYS A 93 -1.68 -7.45 -6.71
C LYS A 93 -2.04 -8.11 -5.39
N GLU A 94 -1.03 -8.59 -4.66
CA GLU A 94 -1.24 -9.20 -3.34
C GLU A 94 -1.81 -8.17 -2.35
N ALA A 95 -1.32 -6.93 -2.40
CA ALA A 95 -1.82 -5.85 -1.56
C ALA A 95 -3.29 -5.54 -1.86
N VAL A 96 -3.66 -5.50 -3.14
CA VAL A 96 -5.07 -5.32 -3.52
C VAL A 96 -5.92 -6.48 -3.01
N ASN A 97 -5.44 -7.71 -3.09
CA ASN A 97 -6.15 -8.88 -2.59
C ASN A 97 -6.40 -8.78 -1.07
N ILE A 98 -5.38 -8.43 -0.29
CA ILE A 98 -5.56 -8.32 1.16
C ILE A 98 -6.52 -7.18 1.52
N ARG A 99 -6.44 -6.06 0.80
CA ARG A 99 -7.38 -4.96 0.99
C ARG A 99 -8.82 -5.41 0.74
N ASN A 100 -9.05 -6.19 -0.32
CA ASN A 100 -10.38 -6.70 -0.64
C ASN A 100 -10.90 -7.63 0.45
N ILE A 101 -10.05 -8.49 0.99
CA ILE A 101 -10.40 -9.36 2.12
C ILE A 101 -10.80 -8.53 3.33
N LEU A 102 -10.01 -7.52 3.67
CA LEU A 102 -10.26 -6.66 4.84
C LEU A 102 -11.55 -5.85 4.72
N VAL A 103 -11.85 -5.37 3.51
CA VAL A 103 -13.04 -4.53 3.26
C VAL A 103 -14.32 -5.37 3.22
N HIS A 104 -14.26 -6.53 2.58
CA HIS A 104 -15.46 -7.34 2.33
C HIS A 104 -15.72 -8.40 3.37
N ASN A 105 -14.75 -8.72 4.23
CA ASN A 105 -14.87 -9.73 5.29
C ASN A 105 -15.32 -11.11 4.80
N TYR A 106 -14.97 -11.47 3.56
CA TYR A 106 -15.35 -12.77 2.99
C TYR A 106 -14.51 -13.92 3.53
N VAL A 107 -13.31 -13.65 3.97
CA VAL A 107 -12.37 -14.65 4.46
C VAL A 107 -11.87 -14.20 5.82
N TYR A 108 -11.93 -15.11 6.79
CA TYR A 108 -11.35 -14.84 8.10
C TYR A 108 -9.83 -14.98 8.04
N LEU A 109 -9.13 -13.95 8.49
CA LEU A 109 -7.69 -14.01 8.68
C LEU A 109 -7.40 -14.30 10.14
N ALA A 110 -6.75 -15.43 10.41
CA ALA A 110 -6.29 -15.74 11.75
C ALA A 110 -5.28 -14.68 12.20
N PRO A 111 -5.25 -14.30 13.49
CA PRO A 111 -4.32 -13.27 13.95
C PRO A 111 -2.85 -13.51 13.59
N ARG A 112 -2.38 -14.76 13.61
CA ARG A 112 -1.00 -15.08 13.19
C ARG A 112 -0.77 -14.81 11.72
N GLU A 113 -1.74 -15.16 10.86
CA GLU A 113 -1.67 -14.89 9.43
C GLU A 113 -1.65 -13.38 9.18
N LEU A 114 -2.50 -12.64 9.89
CA LEU A 114 -2.54 -11.19 9.78
C LEU A 114 -1.19 -10.57 10.19
N TYR A 115 -0.62 -11.03 11.28
CA TYR A 115 0.69 -10.54 11.75
C TYR A 115 1.78 -10.73 10.69
N VAL A 116 1.86 -11.93 10.10
CA VAL A 116 2.82 -12.23 9.04
C VAL A 116 2.58 -11.36 7.80
N ASN A 117 1.31 -11.19 7.42
CA ASN A 117 0.94 -10.35 6.28
C ASN A 117 1.36 -8.89 6.52
N ILE A 118 1.11 -8.34 7.70
CA ILE A 118 1.51 -6.97 8.04
C ILE A 118 3.02 -6.82 7.90
N LYS A 119 3.78 -7.76 8.44
CA LYS A 119 5.24 -7.76 8.38
C LYS A 119 5.73 -7.66 6.94
N ASN A 120 5.16 -8.48 6.06
CA ASN A 120 5.53 -8.52 4.65
C ASN A 120 5.07 -7.27 3.89
N PHE A 121 3.83 -6.81 4.14
CA PHE A 121 3.28 -5.65 3.44
C PHE A 121 3.93 -4.33 3.87
N VAL A 122 4.36 -4.19 5.13
CA VAL A 122 5.11 -3.01 5.55
C VAL A 122 6.37 -2.85 4.69
N VAL A 123 7.07 -3.94 4.42
CA VAL A 123 8.27 -3.91 3.58
C VAL A 123 7.92 -3.60 2.12
N SER A 124 6.98 -4.34 1.54
CA SER A 124 6.67 -4.19 0.11
C SER A 124 6.00 -2.85 -0.22
N LEU A 125 5.05 -2.41 0.62
CA LEU A 125 4.38 -1.13 0.42
C LEU A 125 5.35 0.05 0.56
N THR A 126 6.27 -0.03 1.52
CA THR A 126 7.30 1.00 1.69
C THR A 126 8.16 1.12 0.42
N LYS A 127 8.58 -0.01 -0.14
CA LYS A 127 9.35 -0.01 -1.40
C LYS A 127 8.54 0.56 -2.57
N MET A 128 7.28 0.18 -2.68
CA MET A 128 6.39 0.69 -3.73
C MET A 128 6.28 2.21 -3.66
N MET A 129 5.97 2.74 -2.48
CA MET A 129 5.80 4.19 -2.32
C MET A 129 7.11 4.93 -2.59
N ASN A 130 8.23 4.40 -2.10
CA ASN A 130 9.54 5.00 -2.38
C ASN A 130 9.83 5.05 -3.87
N ASN A 131 9.50 3.98 -4.61
CA ASN A 131 9.69 3.95 -6.06
C ASN A 131 8.80 4.96 -6.79
N VAL A 132 7.55 5.09 -6.37
CA VAL A 132 6.62 6.08 -6.95
C VAL A 132 7.14 7.50 -6.70
N ILE A 133 7.54 7.80 -5.46
CA ILE A 133 8.06 9.13 -5.10
C ILE A 133 9.37 9.41 -5.84
N SER A 134 10.28 8.44 -5.93
CA SER A 134 11.53 8.60 -6.69
C SER A 134 11.27 8.88 -8.17
N TYR A 135 10.30 8.19 -8.76
CA TYR A 135 9.90 8.45 -10.14
C TYR A 135 9.41 9.88 -10.31
N MET A 136 8.55 10.35 -9.39
CA MET A 136 8.04 11.71 -9.42
C MET A 136 9.18 12.74 -9.31
N GLN A 137 10.13 12.49 -8.41
CA GLN A 137 11.30 13.36 -8.25
C GLN A 137 12.15 13.43 -9.52
N GLU A 138 12.40 12.29 -10.16
CA GLU A 138 13.16 12.22 -11.41
C GLU A 138 12.48 13.00 -12.55
N LYS A 139 11.15 13.04 -12.55
CA LYS A 139 10.36 13.75 -13.56
C LYS A 139 9.99 15.17 -13.14
N ASN A 140 10.53 15.65 -12.03
CA ASN A 140 10.22 16.98 -11.47
C ASN A 140 8.72 17.18 -11.22
N ILE A 141 8.07 16.14 -10.70
CA ILE A 141 6.64 16.17 -10.34
C ILE A 141 6.55 16.29 -8.82
N ASP A 142 5.90 17.35 -8.34
CA ASP A 142 5.64 17.49 -6.90
C ASP A 142 4.38 16.68 -6.51
N PRO A 143 4.39 15.99 -5.38
CA PRO A 143 3.20 15.23 -4.93
C PRO A 143 1.98 16.15 -4.57
#